data_3141431c26dbd1a0a5ecf32ae0ac1302
#
_entry.id   3141431c26dbd1a0a5ecf32ae0ac1302
#
_cell.length_a   1.000
_cell.length_b   1.000
_cell.length_c   1.000
_cell.angle_alpha   90.00
_cell.angle_beta   90.00
_cell.angle_gamma   90.00
#
_symmetry.space_group_name_H-M   'P 1'
#
loop_
_entity.id
_entity.type
_entity.pdbx_description
1 polymer ?
#
loop_
_entity_poly.entity_id
_entity_poly.type
_entity_poly.pdbx_seq_one_letter_code
_entity_poly.pdbx_strand_id
1 'polypeptide(L)'
;MILTYGNRHAGAAELAKRLCDECGISVNYINVLLMADNWLPAFDMNEQKRLNKKVDEHIELIRDDIVIRLNRIAPVTSADRAAHREYLSRIEQMPPDIFQHFIKVTDACIGCGVCEKVCPSDSIRVVDGKAQHIPGNCQTCLACVHACPRKALGLAIPEVNPNARYRNEHISLTEIIQANGRGAE
;
A
#
# COMPACT_ATOMS: atom_id res chain seq x y z
N MET A 1 -8.11 -2.01 15.65
CA MET A 1 -7.25 -1.64 14.47
C MET A 1 -7.00 -2.87 13.62
N ILE A 2 -7.03 -2.76 12.30
CA ILE A 2 -6.67 -3.84 11.36
C ILE A 2 -5.48 -3.35 10.53
N LEU A 3 -4.43 -4.15 10.47
CA LEU A 3 -3.23 -3.87 9.68
C LEU A 3 -3.18 -4.82 8.49
N THR A 4 -3.14 -4.28 7.27
CA THR A 4 -3.02 -5.10 6.06
C THR A 4 -1.56 -5.31 5.68
N TYR A 5 -1.24 -6.48 5.14
CA TYR A 5 0.10 -6.81 4.65
C TYR A 5 0.03 -7.75 3.44
N GLY A 6 1.04 -7.75 2.59
CA GLY A 6 1.07 -8.55 1.36
C GLY A 6 1.87 -9.86 1.49
N ASN A 7 2.94 -9.84 2.28
CA ASN A 7 3.86 -10.98 2.43
C ASN A 7 4.22 -11.24 3.89
N ARG A 8 4.68 -10.22 4.62
CA ARG A 8 5.11 -10.36 6.01
C ARG A 8 4.67 -9.14 6.83
N HIS A 9 4.02 -9.36 7.96
CA HIS A 9 3.63 -8.26 8.87
C HIS A 9 4.73 -7.90 9.88
N ALA A 10 5.73 -8.79 10.08
CA ALA A 10 6.86 -8.59 10.99
C ALA A 10 6.41 -8.04 12.36
N GLY A 11 7.01 -6.96 12.85
CA GLY A 11 6.68 -6.31 14.12
C GLY A 11 5.50 -5.34 14.08
N ALA A 12 4.69 -5.32 13.03
CA ALA A 12 3.70 -4.26 12.79
C ALA A 12 2.68 -4.10 13.93
N ALA A 13 2.18 -5.20 14.51
CA ALA A 13 1.19 -5.13 15.59
C ALA A 13 1.78 -4.51 16.89
N GLU A 14 3.01 -4.88 17.25
CA GLU A 14 3.72 -4.29 18.39
C GLU A 14 4.04 -2.82 18.15
N LEU A 15 4.51 -2.47 16.95
CA LEU A 15 4.79 -1.08 16.58
C LEU A 15 3.53 -0.23 16.64
N ALA A 16 2.42 -0.71 16.05
CA ALA A 16 1.15 0.00 16.06
C ALA A 16 0.63 0.21 17.49
N LYS A 17 0.70 -0.83 18.34
CA LYS A 17 0.30 -0.71 19.75
C LYS A 17 1.12 0.35 20.48
N ARG A 18 2.45 0.30 20.34
CA ARG A 18 3.37 1.27 20.95
C ARG A 18 3.07 2.71 20.50
N LEU A 19 2.93 2.95 19.20
CA LEU A 19 2.63 4.28 18.66
C LEU A 19 1.28 4.81 19.16
N CYS A 20 0.26 3.95 19.26
CA CYS A 20 -1.02 4.33 19.85
C CYS A 20 -0.87 4.74 21.31
N ASP A 21 -0.13 3.95 22.11
CA ASP A 21 0.10 4.25 23.53
C ASP A 21 0.87 5.58 23.70
N GLU A 22 1.89 5.84 22.89
CA GLU A 22 2.65 7.10 22.87
C GLU A 22 1.75 8.31 22.54
N CYS A 23 0.71 8.10 21.71
CA CYS A 23 -0.29 9.12 21.38
C CYS A 23 -1.47 9.18 22.38
N GLY A 24 -1.46 8.40 23.46
CA GLY A 24 -2.57 8.33 24.42
C GLY A 24 -3.83 7.61 23.89
N ILE A 25 -3.70 6.85 22.81
CA ILE A 25 -4.79 6.11 22.18
C ILE A 25 -4.83 4.68 22.74
N SER A 26 -5.87 4.34 23.49
CA SER A 26 -6.07 2.97 23.97
C SER A 26 -6.61 2.09 22.86
N VAL A 27 -5.87 1.02 22.52
CA VAL A 27 -6.29 0.03 21.51
C VAL A 27 -6.33 -1.35 22.14
N ASN A 28 -7.52 -1.95 22.14
CA ASN A 28 -7.78 -3.27 22.73
C ASN A 28 -7.75 -4.40 21.73
N TYR A 29 -7.84 -4.09 20.42
CA TYR A 29 -7.85 -5.08 19.37
C TYR A 29 -6.96 -4.63 18.21
N ILE A 30 -5.93 -5.41 17.92
CA ILE A 30 -5.11 -5.28 16.71
C ILE A 30 -5.04 -6.64 16.04
N ASN A 31 -5.50 -6.73 14.80
CA ASN A 31 -5.35 -7.92 13.96
C ASN A 31 -4.61 -7.59 12.67
N VAL A 32 -4.07 -8.62 12.04
CA VAL A 32 -3.32 -8.51 10.77
C VAL A 32 -4.08 -9.26 9.67
N LEU A 33 -4.23 -8.64 8.51
CA LEU A 33 -4.96 -9.20 7.37
C LEU A 33 -4.02 -9.36 6.18
N LEU A 34 -3.79 -10.61 5.77
CA LEU A 34 -3.00 -10.93 4.59
C LEU A 34 -3.80 -10.62 3.33
N MET A 35 -3.26 -9.76 2.48
CA MET A 35 -3.83 -9.37 1.20
C MET A 35 -2.85 -9.62 0.05
N ALA A 36 -3.23 -9.30 -1.20
CA ALA A 36 -2.30 -9.32 -2.31
C ALA A 36 -1.13 -8.37 -2.05
N ASP A 37 0.10 -8.83 -2.31
CA ASP A 37 1.26 -7.94 -2.27
C ASP A 37 1.33 -7.15 -3.58
N ASN A 38 1.33 -5.84 -3.48
CA ASN A 38 1.32 -4.94 -4.64
C ASN A 38 2.71 -4.35 -4.97
N TRP A 39 3.77 -4.88 -4.36
CA TRP A 39 5.13 -4.43 -4.58
C TRP A 39 5.71 -4.96 -5.90
N LEU A 40 5.60 -4.18 -6.96
CA LEU A 40 5.97 -4.53 -8.34
C LEU A 40 7.41 -5.01 -8.54
N PRO A 41 8.44 -4.53 -7.80
CA PRO A 41 9.80 -5.05 -7.93
C PRO A 41 10.00 -6.50 -7.48
N ALA A 42 9.10 -7.04 -6.66
CA ALA A 42 9.23 -8.39 -6.11
C ALA A 42 8.16 -9.36 -6.62
N PHE A 43 7.01 -8.87 -7.11
CA PHE A 43 5.87 -9.72 -7.42
C PHE A 43 5.23 -9.43 -8.78
N ASP A 44 4.89 -10.49 -9.52
CA ASP A 44 3.99 -10.40 -10.68
C ASP A 44 2.54 -10.25 -10.21
N MET A 45 1.86 -9.20 -10.65
CA MET A 45 0.48 -8.94 -10.24
C MET A 45 -0.52 -9.95 -10.83
N ASN A 46 -0.19 -10.61 -11.93
CA ASN A 46 -1.04 -11.69 -12.44
C ASN A 46 -0.96 -12.94 -11.55
N GLU A 47 0.20 -13.22 -10.97
CA GLU A 47 0.36 -14.29 -9.98
C GLU A 47 -0.34 -13.92 -8.68
N GLN A 48 -0.14 -12.69 -8.18
CA GLN A 48 -0.78 -12.22 -6.95
C GLN A 48 -2.31 -12.32 -7.00
N LYS A 49 -2.93 -12.04 -8.15
CA LYS A 49 -4.38 -12.18 -8.37
C LYS A 49 -4.87 -13.63 -8.27
N ARG A 50 -4.03 -14.61 -8.57
CA ARG A 50 -4.40 -16.04 -8.54
C ARG A 50 -4.24 -16.65 -7.15
N LEU A 51 -3.50 -15.99 -6.25
CA LEU A 51 -3.27 -16.50 -4.90
C LEU A 51 -4.55 -16.35 -4.07
N ASN A 52 -5.11 -17.48 -3.65
CA ASN A 52 -6.18 -17.47 -2.66
C ASN A 52 -5.60 -17.22 -1.26
N LYS A 53 -5.62 -15.98 -0.82
CA LYS A 53 -5.16 -15.56 0.52
C LYS A 53 -6.27 -15.59 1.56
N LYS A 54 -7.45 -16.15 1.22
CA LYS A 54 -8.59 -16.31 2.13
C LYS A 54 -9.01 -15.01 2.81
N VAL A 55 -8.97 -13.92 2.05
CA VAL A 55 -9.20 -12.56 2.57
C VAL A 55 -10.60 -12.45 3.18
N ASP A 56 -11.63 -12.92 2.46
CA ASP A 56 -13.02 -12.84 2.91
C ASP A 56 -13.26 -13.66 4.17
N GLU A 57 -12.70 -14.90 4.22
CA GLU A 57 -12.77 -15.74 5.43
C GLU A 57 -12.15 -15.03 6.64
N HIS A 58 -11.00 -14.36 6.46
CA HIS A 58 -10.36 -13.63 7.54
C HIS A 58 -11.12 -12.36 7.94
N ILE A 59 -11.77 -11.68 6.99
CA ILE A 59 -12.62 -10.52 7.28
C ILE A 59 -13.81 -10.95 8.14
N GLU A 60 -14.45 -12.08 7.84
CA GLU A 60 -15.55 -12.63 8.65
C GLU A 60 -15.09 -12.94 10.08
N LEU A 61 -13.94 -13.58 10.25
CA LEU A 61 -13.37 -13.84 11.58
C LEU A 61 -13.09 -12.54 12.36
N ILE A 62 -12.54 -11.53 11.68
CA ILE A 62 -12.27 -10.22 12.28
C ILE A 62 -13.59 -9.54 12.68
N ARG A 63 -14.61 -9.62 11.84
CA ARG A 63 -15.96 -9.11 12.16
C ARG A 63 -16.51 -9.76 13.42
N ASP A 64 -16.43 -11.07 13.52
CA ASP A 64 -16.94 -11.81 14.67
C ASP A 64 -16.18 -11.45 15.96
N ASP A 65 -14.86 -11.34 15.90
CA ASP A 65 -14.01 -10.82 16.99
C ASP A 65 -14.47 -9.43 17.47
N ILE A 66 -14.80 -8.54 16.54
CA ILE A 66 -15.25 -7.16 16.85
C ILE A 66 -16.64 -7.17 17.47
N VAL A 67 -17.56 -7.99 16.97
CA VAL A 67 -18.93 -8.11 17.48
C VAL A 67 -18.93 -8.53 18.94
N ILE A 68 -18.10 -9.50 19.32
CA ILE A 68 -17.95 -9.95 20.72
C ILE A 68 -17.01 -9.06 21.55
N ARG A 69 -16.50 -7.96 20.98
CA ARG A 69 -15.53 -7.04 21.60
C ARG A 69 -14.30 -7.77 22.16
N LEU A 70 -13.76 -8.70 21.40
CA LEU A 70 -12.58 -9.45 21.79
C LEU A 70 -11.40 -8.52 22.07
N ASN A 71 -10.76 -8.70 23.22
CA ASN A 71 -9.52 -7.99 23.55
C ASN A 71 -8.33 -8.87 23.11
N ARG A 72 -7.68 -8.49 22.03
CA ARG A 72 -6.57 -9.26 21.45
C ARG A 72 -5.63 -8.37 20.63
N ILE A 73 -4.34 -8.51 20.88
CA ILE A 73 -3.29 -7.96 20.00
C ILE A 73 -2.67 -9.13 19.25
N ALA A 74 -2.57 -9.02 17.93
CA ALA A 74 -1.97 -10.07 17.09
C ALA A 74 -0.55 -10.38 17.58
N PRO A 75 -0.21 -11.66 17.79
CA PRO A 75 1.08 -12.04 18.34
C PRO A 75 2.21 -11.71 17.36
N VAL A 76 3.36 -11.30 17.93
CA VAL A 76 4.60 -11.06 17.19
C VAL A 76 5.65 -12.02 17.74
N THR A 77 6.23 -12.83 16.87
CA THR A 77 7.25 -13.83 17.22
C THR A 77 8.65 -13.21 17.29
N SER A 78 9.62 -13.96 17.81
CA SER A 78 11.03 -13.55 17.76
C SER A 78 11.55 -13.44 16.33
N ALA A 79 11.08 -14.30 15.42
CA ALA A 79 11.40 -14.24 14.00
C ALA A 79 10.84 -12.99 13.33
N ASP A 80 9.61 -12.55 13.69
CA ASP A 80 9.02 -11.32 13.19
C ASP A 80 9.81 -10.10 13.64
N ARG A 81 10.21 -10.05 14.91
CA ARG A 81 11.07 -8.96 15.43
C ARG A 81 12.45 -8.94 14.76
N ALA A 82 13.04 -10.11 14.47
CA ALA A 82 14.30 -10.18 13.74
C ALA A 82 14.16 -9.64 12.31
N ALA A 83 13.09 -10.02 11.61
CA ALA A 83 12.78 -9.52 10.27
C ALA A 83 12.54 -8.00 10.26
N HIS A 84 11.89 -7.46 11.30
CA HIS A 84 11.68 -6.01 11.43
C HIS A 84 13.03 -5.28 11.59
N ARG A 85 13.91 -5.76 12.47
CA ARG A 85 15.25 -5.15 12.65
C ARG A 85 16.08 -5.20 11.36
N GLU A 86 16.04 -6.30 10.65
CA GLU A 86 16.73 -6.45 9.37
C GLU A 86 16.20 -5.45 8.33
N TYR A 87 14.87 -5.27 8.26
CA TYR A 87 14.26 -4.29 7.38
C TYR A 87 14.70 -2.85 7.72
N LEU A 88 14.68 -2.47 8.99
CA LEU A 88 15.13 -1.14 9.43
C LEU A 88 16.59 -0.91 9.08
N SER A 89 17.46 -1.88 9.34
CA SER A 89 18.88 -1.77 8.98
C SER A 89 19.12 -1.58 7.48
N ARG A 90 18.30 -2.20 6.62
CA ARG A 90 18.37 -1.97 5.18
C ARG A 90 17.90 -0.57 4.79
N ILE A 91 16.83 -0.08 5.41
CA ILE A 91 16.32 1.28 5.13
C ILE A 91 17.34 2.34 5.54
N GLU A 92 17.99 2.18 6.70
CA GLU A 92 19.04 3.10 7.17
C GLU A 92 20.25 3.19 6.21
N GLN A 93 20.51 2.11 5.45
CA GLN A 93 21.59 2.06 4.46
C GLN A 93 21.19 2.62 3.09
N MET A 94 19.90 2.90 2.86
CA MET A 94 19.44 3.46 1.60
C MET A 94 19.69 4.98 1.53
N PRO A 95 19.96 5.53 0.33
CA PRO A 95 19.98 6.97 0.16
C PRO A 95 18.66 7.60 0.62
N PRO A 96 18.70 8.71 1.38
CA PRO A 96 17.49 9.28 2.00
C PRO A 96 16.45 9.79 0.98
N ASP A 97 16.86 10.01 -0.26
CA ASP A 97 16.03 10.49 -1.36
C ASP A 97 15.60 9.39 -2.37
N ILE A 98 15.94 8.12 -2.09
CA ILE A 98 15.69 7.01 -3.04
C ILE A 98 14.23 6.94 -3.49
N PHE A 99 13.28 7.26 -2.61
CA PHE A 99 11.86 7.23 -2.92
C PHE A 99 11.32 8.54 -3.52
N GLN A 100 12.09 9.61 -3.54
CA GLN A 100 11.67 10.91 -4.07
C GLN A 100 11.53 10.90 -5.59
N HIS A 101 12.35 10.11 -6.28
CA HIS A 101 12.34 9.97 -7.75
C HIS A 101 11.93 8.57 -8.20
N PHE A 102 11.16 7.90 -7.37
CA PHE A 102 10.83 6.48 -7.54
C PHE A 102 9.83 6.21 -8.67
N ILE A 103 8.94 7.18 -8.96
CA ILE A 103 7.92 7.05 -10.01
C ILE A 103 8.43 7.67 -11.31
N LYS A 104 8.40 6.90 -12.40
CA LYS A 104 8.68 7.35 -13.75
C LYS A 104 7.41 7.48 -14.57
N VAL A 105 7.37 8.47 -15.44
CA VAL A 105 6.29 8.67 -16.41
C VAL A 105 6.86 8.54 -17.81
N THR A 106 6.25 7.69 -18.63
CA THR A 106 6.67 7.45 -20.04
C THR A 106 5.85 8.28 -21.02
N ASP A 107 6.25 8.27 -22.30
CA ASP A 107 5.53 8.96 -23.38
C ASP A 107 4.15 8.35 -23.70
N ALA A 108 3.81 7.17 -23.15
CA ALA A 108 2.49 6.60 -23.23
C ALA A 108 1.43 7.38 -22.39
N CYS A 109 1.86 8.37 -21.60
CA CYS A 109 0.97 9.19 -20.81
C CYS A 109 0.08 10.07 -21.71
N ILE A 110 -1.23 10.02 -21.47
CA ILE A 110 -2.26 10.79 -22.18
C ILE A 110 -2.87 11.92 -21.34
N GLY A 111 -2.31 12.25 -20.18
CA GLY A 111 -2.77 13.33 -19.32
C GLY A 111 -4.18 13.14 -18.73
N CYS A 112 -4.69 11.91 -18.60
CA CYS A 112 -6.08 11.65 -18.19
C CYS A 112 -6.41 11.98 -16.72
N GLY A 113 -5.44 12.32 -15.88
CA GLY A 113 -5.62 12.74 -14.49
C GLY A 113 -5.93 11.62 -13.49
N VAL A 114 -6.12 10.36 -13.90
CA VAL A 114 -6.44 9.26 -12.96
C VAL A 114 -5.41 9.15 -11.85
N CYS A 115 -4.12 9.20 -12.18
CA CYS A 115 -3.02 9.09 -11.21
C CYS A 115 -3.01 10.23 -10.18
N GLU A 116 -3.40 11.43 -10.57
CA GLU A 116 -3.57 12.57 -9.68
C GLU A 116 -4.73 12.35 -8.71
N LYS A 117 -5.88 11.87 -9.23
CA LYS A 117 -7.08 11.65 -8.43
C LYS A 117 -6.95 10.51 -7.40
N VAL A 118 -6.14 9.47 -7.70
CA VAL A 118 -5.91 8.35 -6.77
C VAL A 118 -4.76 8.58 -5.80
N CYS A 119 -4.01 9.68 -5.92
CA CYS A 119 -2.89 9.96 -5.05
C CYS A 119 -3.35 10.52 -3.69
N PRO A 120 -3.10 9.83 -2.56
CA PRO A 120 -3.56 10.30 -1.25
C PRO A 120 -2.71 11.47 -0.70
N SER A 121 -1.54 11.73 -1.30
CA SER A 121 -0.53 12.67 -0.79
C SER A 121 -0.19 13.80 -1.77
N ASP A 122 -0.99 14.02 -2.81
CA ASP A 122 -0.78 15.05 -3.83
C ASP A 122 0.58 15.01 -4.55
N SER A 123 1.18 13.82 -4.62
CA SER A 123 2.52 13.64 -5.20
C SER A 123 2.51 13.37 -6.72
N ILE A 124 1.37 13.48 -7.36
CA ILE A 124 1.23 13.43 -8.84
C ILE A 124 0.31 14.57 -9.27
N ARG A 125 0.73 15.29 -10.32
CA ARG A 125 -0.09 16.29 -10.99
C ARG A 125 0.00 16.14 -12.51
N VAL A 126 -1.04 16.58 -13.21
CA VAL A 126 -1.02 16.69 -14.67
C VAL A 126 -0.68 18.13 -15.04
N VAL A 127 0.45 18.30 -15.73
CA VAL A 127 0.94 19.60 -16.22
C VAL A 127 1.22 19.43 -17.72
N ASP A 128 0.73 20.35 -18.55
CA ASP A 128 0.89 20.34 -20.00
C ASP A 128 0.54 18.99 -20.65
N GLY A 129 -0.55 18.37 -20.16
CA GLY A 129 -1.07 17.10 -20.69
C GLY A 129 -0.27 15.85 -20.32
N LYS A 130 0.71 15.94 -19.42
CA LYS A 130 1.46 14.80 -18.90
C LYS A 130 1.47 14.77 -17.38
N ALA A 131 1.44 13.56 -16.80
CA ALA A 131 1.62 13.37 -15.38
C ALA A 131 3.07 13.70 -14.97
N GLN A 132 3.22 14.36 -13.84
CA GLN A 132 4.52 14.66 -13.23
C GLN A 132 4.50 14.17 -11.78
N HIS A 133 5.57 13.48 -11.37
CA HIS A 133 5.77 13.11 -9.99
C HIS A 133 6.40 14.27 -9.22
N ILE A 134 5.77 14.64 -8.10
CA ILE A 134 6.23 15.69 -7.20
C ILE A 134 6.88 15.01 -6.00
N PRO A 135 8.19 15.14 -5.81
CA PRO A 135 8.90 14.57 -4.65
C PRO A 135 8.44 15.17 -3.32
N GLY A 136 8.81 14.51 -2.23
CA GLY A 136 8.65 15.01 -0.86
C GLY A 136 7.55 14.33 -0.06
N ASN A 137 6.31 14.28 -0.56
CA ASN A 137 5.18 13.70 0.17
C ASN A 137 4.78 12.30 -0.30
N CYS A 138 5.46 11.73 -1.28
CA CYS A 138 5.11 10.44 -1.85
C CYS A 138 5.20 9.32 -0.81
N GLN A 139 4.08 8.62 -0.59
CA GLN A 139 3.99 7.48 0.34
C GLN A 139 4.43 6.16 -0.29
N THR A 140 4.90 6.17 -1.53
CA THR A 140 5.32 4.97 -2.29
C THR A 140 4.25 3.87 -2.33
N CYS A 141 2.98 4.24 -2.23
CA CYS A 141 1.85 3.31 -2.18
C CYS A 141 1.50 2.68 -3.53
N LEU A 142 2.09 3.16 -4.62
CA LEU A 142 1.92 2.70 -6.00
C LEU A 142 0.49 2.84 -6.58
N ALA A 143 -0.43 3.51 -5.90
CA ALA A 143 -1.80 3.69 -6.39
C ALA A 143 -1.84 4.30 -7.80
N CYS A 144 -1.02 5.32 -8.06
CA CYS A 144 -0.91 5.97 -9.38
C CYS A 144 -0.38 5.02 -10.47
N VAL A 145 0.55 4.13 -10.13
CA VAL A 145 1.13 3.15 -11.06
C VAL A 145 0.10 2.07 -11.39
N HIS A 146 -0.58 1.54 -10.36
CA HIS A 146 -1.58 0.50 -10.52
C HIS A 146 -2.85 0.98 -11.24
N ALA A 147 -3.26 2.24 -11.01
CA ALA A 147 -4.48 2.80 -11.59
C ALA A 147 -4.30 3.35 -13.01
N CYS A 148 -3.07 3.46 -13.52
CA CYS A 148 -2.82 4.06 -14.83
C CYS A 148 -3.41 3.21 -15.98
N PRO A 149 -4.41 3.69 -16.74
CA PRO A 149 -5.05 2.91 -17.80
C PRO A 149 -4.11 2.64 -18.98
N ARG A 150 -3.10 3.49 -19.18
CA ARG A 150 -2.10 3.35 -20.23
C ARG A 150 -0.82 2.67 -19.77
N LYS A 151 -0.73 2.29 -18.46
CA LYS A 151 0.51 1.80 -17.85
C LYS A 151 1.72 2.72 -18.10
N ALA A 152 1.44 4.00 -18.22
CA ALA A 152 2.44 5.04 -18.50
C ALA A 152 3.26 5.41 -17.26
N LEU A 153 2.80 5.01 -16.06
CA LEU A 153 3.56 5.17 -14.84
C LEU A 153 4.19 3.82 -14.45
N GLY A 154 5.44 3.87 -14.10
CA GLY A 154 6.25 2.74 -13.65
C GLY A 154 7.25 3.17 -12.59
N LEU A 155 8.18 2.30 -12.25
CA LEU A 155 9.17 2.53 -11.22
C LEU A 155 10.54 2.89 -11.81
N ALA A 156 11.37 3.57 -11.03
CA ALA A 156 12.77 3.86 -11.38
C ALA A 156 13.65 2.60 -11.31
N ILE A 157 13.17 1.54 -10.69
CA ILE A 157 13.82 0.24 -10.57
C ILE A 157 13.04 -0.82 -11.37
N PRO A 158 13.65 -1.96 -11.73
CA PRO A 158 12.98 -3.00 -12.50
C PRO A 158 11.72 -3.53 -11.80
N GLU A 159 10.67 -3.75 -12.58
CA GLU A 159 9.45 -4.42 -12.17
C GLU A 159 9.48 -5.87 -12.68
N VAL A 160 8.98 -6.83 -11.90
CA VAL A 160 8.91 -8.25 -12.31
C VAL A 160 8.06 -8.39 -13.56
N ASN A 161 6.93 -7.69 -13.63
CA ASN A 161 6.07 -7.65 -14.82
C ASN A 161 5.48 -6.24 -15.01
N PRO A 162 6.09 -5.38 -15.84
CA PRO A 162 5.62 -4.01 -16.06
C PRO A 162 4.26 -3.93 -16.77
N ASN A 163 3.77 -5.03 -17.32
CA ASN A 163 2.45 -5.11 -17.96
C ASN A 163 1.34 -5.55 -17.01
N ALA A 164 1.67 -6.04 -15.83
CA ALA A 164 0.71 -6.46 -14.82
C ALA A 164 0.47 -5.34 -13.81
N ARG A 165 -0.79 -5.08 -13.50
CA ARG A 165 -1.23 -4.11 -12.50
C ARG A 165 -2.29 -4.75 -11.62
N TYR A 166 -2.41 -4.27 -10.36
CA TYR A 166 -3.34 -4.79 -9.38
C TYR A 166 -4.30 -3.70 -8.89
N ARG A 167 -5.54 -4.06 -8.77
CA ARG A 167 -6.55 -3.39 -7.98
C ARG A 167 -7.43 -4.48 -7.38
N ASN A 168 -7.85 -4.30 -6.14
CA ASN A 168 -8.80 -5.20 -5.52
C ASN A 168 -10.10 -5.17 -6.33
N GLU A 169 -10.64 -6.34 -6.67
CA GLU A 169 -11.83 -6.48 -7.53
C GLU A 169 -13.11 -5.96 -6.86
N HIS A 170 -13.14 -5.96 -5.53
CA HIS A 170 -14.27 -5.45 -4.74
C HIS A 170 -14.24 -3.92 -4.55
N ILE A 171 -13.18 -3.22 -5.02
CA ILE A 171 -13.04 -1.78 -4.87
C ILE A 171 -12.93 -1.14 -6.25
N SER A 172 -13.90 -0.30 -6.59
CA SER A 172 -13.89 0.45 -7.85
C SER A 172 -12.87 1.58 -7.83
N LEU A 173 -12.46 2.03 -9.01
CA LEU A 173 -11.60 3.21 -9.13
C LEU A 173 -12.27 4.47 -8.57
N THR A 174 -13.58 4.59 -8.75
CA THR A 174 -14.38 5.70 -8.23
C THR A 174 -14.35 5.78 -6.71
N GLU A 175 -14.47 4.64 -6.03
CA GLU A 175 -14.38 4.60 -4.55
C GLU A 175 -13.01 5.04 -4.05
N ILE A 176 -11.92 4.64 -4.72
CA ILE A 176 -10.56 5.10 -4.37
C ILE A 176 -10.45 6.62 -4.53
N ILE A 177 -10.97 7.18 -5.64
CA ILE A 177 -10.97 8.61 -5.91
C ILE A 177 -11.78 9.37 -4.86
N GLN A 178 -12.98 8.88 -4.54
CA GLN A 178 -13.85 9.48 -3.52
C GLN A 178 -13.23 9.45 -2.12
N ALA A 179 -12.57 8.34 -1.75
CA ALA A 179 -11.89 8.22 -0.47
C ALA A 179 -10.77 9.27 -0.29
N ASN A 180 -10.20 9.76 -1.39
CA ASN A 180 -9.21 10.85 -1.38
C ASN A 180 -9.86 12.26 -1.40
N GLY A 181 -11.18 12.37 -1.26
CA GLY A 181 -11.91 13.67 -1.30
C GLY A 181 -11.95 14.33 -2.68
N ARG A 182 -11.73 13.57 -3.77
CA ARG A 182 -11.58 14.14 -5.13
C ARG A 182 -12.68 13.70 -6.11
N GLY A 183 -13.76 13.15 -5.61
CA GLY A 183 -14.84 12.58 -6.42
C GLY A 183 -16.05 13.45 -6.67
N ALA A 184 -16.04 14.72 -6.28
CA ALA A 184 -17.18 15.63 -6.41
C ALA A 184 -16.77 16.90 -7.19
N GLU A 185 -16.74 16.79 -8.51
CA GLU A 185 -17.00 17.89 -9.46
C GLU A 185 -17.87 17.37 -10.59
#